data_a68e599c63b12559fc9ab178c2beb708
#
_entry.id   a68e599c63b12559fc9ab178c2beb708
#
_cell.length_a   1.000
_cell.length_b   1.000
_cell.length_c   1.000
_cell.angle_alpha   90.00
_cell.angle_beta   90.00
_cell.angle_gamma   90.00
#
_symmetry.space_group_name_H-M   'P 1'
#
loop_
_entity.id
_entity.type
_entity.pdbx_description
1 polymer ?
#
loop_
_entity_poly.entity_id
_entity_poly.type
_entity_poly.pdbx_seq_one_letter_code
_entity_poly.pdbx_strand_id
1 'polypeptide(L)'
;MFISGLQKLTLLDYPGRVACTVFTGGCDFRCPFCHNASLVLPERLNGTEPSGSSVSSGFPEADTGNAGPAGGTKPILWLSEEEVLSFLKKRVGILDGVAVTGGEPLLHRETAAFIRKVKDLGYKVKLDTNGSFPERLKELVTSGLVDRVAMDIKSSPSGYAETVGIPGYDISRVKESRDFLLSGAVEYEFRTTVVKGLHTEGILLEAAEWIRGAKEYYLQQFKDSGDIIDIQGLSAFSEAEMRSLADRIREIIPTVELRGV
;
A
#
# COMPACT_ATOMS: atom_id res chain seq x y z
N MET A 1 5.21 13.34 -10.03
CA MET A 1 4.93 12.33 -8.98
C MET A 1 6.22 12.03 -8.24
N PHE A 2 6.19 11.95 -6.92
CA PHE A 2 7.38 11.58 -6.13
C PHE A 2 7.51 10.07 -6.07
N ILE A 3 8.52 9.51 -6.75
CA ILE A 3 8.84 8.07 -6.70
C ILE A 3 9.99 7.89 -5.70
N SER A 4 9.70 7.22 -4.59
CA SER A 4 10.64 7.01 -3.49
C SER A 4 11.38 5.68 -3.55
N GLY A 5 10.99 4.79 -4.46
CA GLY A 5 11.65 3.50 -4.61
C GLY A 5 11.12 2.67 -5.78
N LEU A 6 11.95 1.71 -6.18
CA LEU A 6 11.62 0.71 -7.20
C LEU A 6 12.15 -0.65 -6.75
N GLN A 7 11.25 -1.57 -6.42
CA GLN A 7 11.58 -2.99 -6.27
C GLN A 7 11.50 -3.63 -7.67
N LYS A 8 12.64 -4.01 -8.20
CA LYS A 8 12.79 -4.43 -9.60
C LYS A 8 12.08 -5.75 -9.93
N LEU A 9 11.83 -6.58 -8.92
CA LEU A 9 11.15 -7.87 -9.05
C LEU A 9 10.36 -8.18 -7.79
N THR A 10 9.11 -8.57 -7.97
CA THR A 10 8.23 -9.09 -6.92
C THR A 10 7.36 -10.22 -7.47
N LEU A 11 7.10 -11.22 -6.63
CA LEU A 11 6.13 -12.28 -6.85
C LEU A 11 4.95 -12.19 -5.86
N LEU A 12 5.01 -11.22 -4.94
CA LEU A 12 4.06 -11.06 -3.83
C LEU A 12 3.11 -9.88 -4.02
N ASP A 13 3.63 -8.74 -4.52
CA ASP A 13 2.85 -7.50 -4.57
C ASP A 13 1.80 -7.50 -5.68
N TYR A 14 1.94 -8.36 -6.69
CA TYR A 14 0.93 -8.58 -7.71
C TYR A 14 0.63 -10.07 -7.84
N PRO A 15 -0.38 -10.60 -7.12
CA PRO A 15 -0.68 -12.02 -7.13
C PRO A 15 -0.83 -12.62 -8.53
N GLY A 16 -0.16 -13.76 -8.76
CA GLY A 16 -0.21 -14.48 -10.03
C GLY A 16 0.59 -13.85 -11.18
N ARG A 17 1.43 -12.83 -10.91
CA ARG A 17 2.25 -12.16 -11.93
C ARG A 17 3.67 -11.95 -11.47
N VAL A 18 4.59 -12.02 -12.43
CA VAL A 18 5.96 -11.54 -12.24
C VAL A 18 5.93 -10.02 -12.43
N ALA A 19 6.16 -9.25 -11.39
CA ALA A 19 5.98 -7.80 -11.43
C ALA A 19 7.16 -7.03 -10.83
N CYS A 20 7.15 -5.73 -10.95
CA CYS A 20 7.94 -4.82 -10.14
C CYS A 20 7.01 -3.93 -9.31
N THR A 21 7.56 -3.30 -8.26
CA THR A 21 6.80 -2.42 -7.39
C THR A 21 7.41 -1.02 -7.40
N VAL A 22 6.57 -0.02 -7.70
CA VAL A 22 6.90 1.40 -7.68
C VAL A 22 6.31 2.01 -6.42
N PHE A 23 7.17 2.59 -5.58
CA PHE A 23 6.77 3.23 -4.33
C PHE A 23 6.67 4.74 -4.51
N THR A 24 5.53 5.32 -4.12
CA THR A 24 5.33 6.78 -4.09
C THR A 24 5.59 7.32 -2.69
N GLY A 25 6.12 8.53 -2.59
CA GLY A 25 6.27 9.23 -1.32
C GLY A 25 5.05 10.06 -0.96
N GLY A 26 4.84 10.29 0.33
CA GLY A 26 3.72 11.05 0.87
C GLY A 26 2.45 10.22 1.09
N CYS A 27 1.72 10.57 2.13
CA CYS A 27 0.42 9.98 2.47
C CYS A 27 -0.41 11.03 3.18
N ASP A 28 -1.71 10.96 3.03
CA ASP A 28 -2.67 11.79 3.78
C ASP A 28 -3.02 11.21 5.16
N PHE A 29 -2.70 9.91 5.41
CA PHE A 29 -2.84 9.28 6.73
C PHE A 29 -1.57 9.38 7.56
N ARG A 30 -1.71 9.19 8.90
CA ARG A 30 -0.64 9.17 9.90
C ARG A 30 -0.78 7.96 10.81
N CYS A 31 -1.10 6.80 10.21
CA CYS A 31 -1.29 5.54 10.96
C CYS A 31 -0.08 5.29 11.86
N PRO A 32 -0.22 5.16 13.19
CA PRO A 32 0.91 4.98 14.09
C PRO A 32 1.73 3.74 13.74
N PHE A 33 1.10 2.68 13.27
CA PHE A 33 1.76 1.43 12.84
C PHE A 33 2.30 1.43 11.40
N CYS A 34 2.35 2.59 10.73
CA CYS A 34 2.87 2.67 9.36
C CYS A 34 4.34 2.26 9.34
N HIS A 35 4.66 1.16 8.63
CA HIS A 35 6.02 0.64 8.49
C HIS A 35 6.84 1.29 7.36
N ASN A 36 6.29 2.34 6.76
CA ASN A 36 6.93 3.19 5.76
C ASN A 36 6.98 4.64 6.26
N ALA A 37 7.32 4.86 7.53
CA ALA A 37 7.33 6.20 8.12
C ALA A 37 8.24 7.17 7.33
N SER A 38 9.37 6.69 6.83
CA SER A 38 10.28 7.45 5.98
C SER A 38 9.64 7.91 4.66
N LEU A 39 8.64 7.19 4.14
CA LEU A 39 7.95 7.54 2.90
C LEU A 39 6.78 8.50 3.11
N VAL A 40 6.25 8.63 4.33
CA VAL A 40 5.00 9.37 4.58
C VAL A 40 5.18 10.64 5.39
N LEU A 41 6.25 10.76 6.17
CA LEU A 41 6.50 11.94 7.01
C LEU A 41 7.24 13.02 6.20
N PRO A 42 6.68 14.24 6.07
CA PRO A 42 7.29 15.32 5.30
C PRO A 42 8.72 15.66 5.73
N GLU A 43 8.99 15.62 7.03
CA GLU A 43 10.33 15.87 7.60
C GLU A 43 11.35 14.81 7.21
N ARG A 44 10.91 13.61 6.86
CA ARG A 44 11.77 12.52 6.38
C ARG A 44 11.89 12.48 4.85
N LEU A 45 10.98 13.20 4.16
CA LEU A 45 10.99 13.32 2.70
C LEU A 45 11.98 14.39 2.17
N ASN A 46 12.59 15.20 3.04
CA ASN A 46 13.50 16.30 2.69
C ASN A 46 14.91 15.84 2.27
N GLY A 47 15.03 14.69 1.61
CA GLY A 47 16.21 14.36 0.80
C GLY A 47 16.23 15.28 -0.43
N THR A 48 17.35 15.93 -0.68
CA THR A 48 17.63 16.89 -1.76
C THR A 48 16.92 16.51 -3.06
N GLU A 49 16.16 17.47 -3.62
CA GLU A 49 15.67 17.37 -4.98
C GLU A 49 16.83 17.01 -5.94
N PRO A 50 16.62 16.16 -6.95
CA PRO A 50 17.65 15.86 -7.93
C PRO A 50 17.95 17.15 -8.73
N SER A 51 18.93 17.94 -8.26
CA SER A 51 19.54 18.97 -9.08
C SER A 51 20.24 18.25 -10.24
N GLY A 52 19.80 18.51 -11.47
CA GLY A 52 20.32 17.86 -12.65
C GLY A 52 21.84 18.00 -12.75
N SER A 53 22.52 16.88 -12.65
CA SER A 53 23.78 16.56 -13.35
C SER A 53 24.27 15.17 -12.95
N SER A 54 24.49 14.33 -13.96
CA SER A 54 25.35 13.14 -14.01
C SER A 54 25.42 12.24 -12.78
N VAL A 55 24.59 11.20 -12.74
CA VAL A 55 24.76 10.08 -11.82
C VAL A 55 25.35 8.88 -12.56
N SER A 56 26.55 8.49 -12.13
CA SER A 56 27.21 7.25 -12.52
C SER A 56 26.32 6.04 -12.20
N SER A 57 26.27 5.08 -13.11
CA SER A 57 25.54 3.83 -13.05
C SER A 57 25.97 2.94 -11.88
N GLY A 58 25.33 3.07 -10.74
CA GLY A 58 25.53 2.20 -9.59
C GLY A 58 24.28 2.16 -8.74
N PHE A 59 23.34 1.27 -9.06
CA PHE A 59 22.21 0.97 -8.19
C PHE A 59 22.71 0.09 -7.04
N PRO A 60 22.45 0.42 -5.76
CA PRO A 60 22.67 -0.54 -4.69
C PRO A 60 21.69 -1.69 -4.84
N GLU A 61 22.20 -2.91 -4.90
CA GLU A 61 21.39 -4.11 -4.76
C GLU A 61 20.67 -4.08 -3.41
N ALA A 62 19.40 -4.48 -3.41
CA ALA A 62 18.64 -4.64 -2.17
C ALA A 62 19.27 -5.77 -1.36
N ASP A 63 20.05 -5.40 -0.35
CA ASP A 63 20.60 -6.34 0.62
C ASP A 63 19.46 -6.80 1.56
N THR A 64 19.09 -8.07 1.45
CA THR A 64 18.14 -8.74 2.33
C THR A 64 18.86 -9.27 3.57
N GLY A 65 19.65 -8.46 4.24
CA GLY A 65 20.41 -8.92 5.40
C GLY A 65 20.92 -7.85 6.33
N ASN A 66 20.40 -7.90 7.52
CA ASN A 66 20.94 -7.35 8.75
C ASN A 66 20.68 -5.88 9.08
N ALA A 67 19.67 -5.66 9.92
CA ALA A 67 19.47 -4.43 10.67
C ALA A 67 20.58 -4.27 11.72
N GLY A 68 21.50 -3.35 11.47
CA GLY A 68 22.43 -2.84 12.47
C GLY A 68 21.79 -1.67 13.22
N PRO A 69 22.14 -1.43 14.51
CA PRO A 69 21.50 -0.44 15.34
C PRO A 69 21.97 0.98 15.06
N ALA A 70 21.05 1.92 15.26
CA ALA A 70 21.21 3.34 15.56
C ALA A 70 21.51 4.33 14.42
N GLY A 71 20.50 5.17 14.16
CA GLY A 71 20.70 6.63 14.19
C GLY A 71 21.26 7.30 12.95
N GLY A 72 20.80 6.96 11.76
CA GLY A 72 21.03 7.79 10.58
C GLY A 72 19.94 7.52 9.55
N THR A 73 18.98 8.43 9.41
CA THR A 73 18.03 8.40 8.30
C THR A 73 18.82 8.49 7.00
N LYS A 74 18.94 7.38 6.26
CA LYS A 74 19.48 7.42 4.90
C LYS A 74 18.60 8.37 4.08
N PRO A 75 19.18 9.33 3.35
CA PRO A 75 18.39 10.20 2.50
C PRO A 75 17.63 9.35 1.48
N ILE A 76 16.33 9.61 1.34
CA ILE A 76 15.52 8.96 0.30
C ILE A 76 16.03 9.44 -1.04
N LEU A 77 16.56 8.52 -1.84
CA LEU A 77 16.94 8.80 -3.22
C LEU A 77 15.65 8.77 -4.07
N TRP A 78 15.21 9.94 -4.49
CA TRP A 78 14.11 10.07 -5.42
C TRP A 78 14.50 9.52 -6.79
N LEU A 79 13.62 8.70 -7.37
CA LEU A 79 13.77 8.25 -8.75
C LEU A 79 12.95 9.18 -9.66
N SER A 80 13.53 9.53 -10.79
CA SER A 80 12.76 10.20 -11.83
C SER A 80 11.80 9.23 -12.53
N GLU A 81 10.73 9.76 -13.07
CA GLU A 81 9.79 8.97 -13.86
C GLU A 81 10.49 8.33 -15.09
N GLU A 82 11.43 9.07 -15.70
CA GLU A 82 12.21 8.58 -16.83
C GLU A 82 13.06 7.36 -16.48
N GLU A 83 13.71 7.34 -15.32
CA GLU A 83 14.49 6.20 -14.85
C GLU A 83 13.62 4.94 -14.70
N VAL A 84 12.44 5.08 -14.07
CA VAL A 84 11.50 3.98 -13.93
C VAL A 84 10.99 3.49 -15.27
N LEU A 85 10.58 4.40 -16.16
CA LEU A 85 10.10 4.02 -17.50
C LEU A 85 11.22 3.42 -18.37
N SER A 86 12.47 3.89 -18.22
CA SER A 86 13.63 3.29 -18.89
C SER A 86 13.88 1.86 -18.41
N PHE A 87 13.76 1.62 -17.11
CA PHE A 87 13.81 0.26 -16.56
C PHE A 87 12.68 -0.61 -17.12
N LEU A 88 11.44 -0.13 -17.11
CA LEU A 88 10.29 -0.88 -17.62
C LEU A 88 10.44 -1.22 -19.11
N LYS A 89 10.89 -0.28 -19.96
CA LYS A 89 11.14 -0.55 -21.39
C LYS A 89 12.08 -1.73 -21.62
N LYS A 90 13.11 -1.88 -20.75
CA LYS A 90 14.08 -3.00 -20.84
C LYS A 90 13.52 -4.33 -20.30
N ARG A 91 12.33 -4.34 -19.70
CA ARG A 91 11.69 -5.50 -19.07
C ARG A 91 10.40 -5.94 -19.76
N VAL A 92 10.04 -5.32 -20.88
CA VAL A 92 8.90 -5.77 -21.70
C VAL A 92 9.12 -7.22 -22.12
N GLY A 93 8.09 -8.07 -21.92
CA GLY A 93 8.16 -9.50 -22.17
C GLY A 93 8.86 -10.33 -21.08
N ILE A 94 9.39 -9.68 -20.02
CA ILE A 94 9.97 -10.35 -18.84
C ILE A 94 9.06 -10.18 -17.63
N LEU A 95 8.59 -8.95 -17.36
CA LEU A 95 7.62 -8.66 -16.33
C LEU A 95 6.21 -8.62 -16.93
N ASP A 96 5.25 -9.13 -16.18
CA ASP A 96 3.83 -9.13 -16.55
C ASP A 96 3.14 -7.83 -16.12
N GLY A 97 3.60 -7.23 -15.01
CA GLY A 97 2.90 -6.10 -14.43
C GLY A 97 3.75 -5.20 -13.54
N VAL A 98 3.10 -4.13 -13.11
CA VAL A 98 3.63 -3.12 -12.20
C VAL A 98 2.63 -2.92 -11.05
N ALA A 99 3.09 -3.08 -9.82
CA ALA A 99 2.36 -2.64 -8.64
C ALA A 99 2.76 -1.20 -8.32
N VAL A 100 1.78 -0.32 -8.14
CA VAL A 100 1.96 1.08 -7.73
C VAL A 100 1.45 1.21 -6.30
N THR A 101 2.34 1.53 -5.38
CA THR A 101 2.11 1.55 -3.93
C THR A 101 2.94 2.65 -3.26
N GLY A 102 3.23 2.55 -1.97
CA GLY A 102 4.13 3.46 -1.23
C GLY A 102 3.44 4.10 -0.04
N GLY A 103 3.35 5.43 0.01
CA GLY A 103 2.44 6.16 0.89
C GLY A 103 1.01 6.02 0.38
N GLU A 104 0.47 7.09 -0.21
CA GLU A 104 -0.79 7.01 -0.96
C GLU A 104 -0.56 7.46 -2.42
N PRO A 105 -0.58 6.53 -3.39
CA PRO A 105 -0.32 6.88 -4.79
C PRO A 105 -1.32 7.90 -5.36
N LEU A 106 -2.57 7.85 -4.91
CA LEU A 106 -3.62 8.75 -5.38
C LEU A 106 -3.54 10.15 -4.76
N LEU A 107 -2.61 10.40 -3.84
CA LEU A 107 -2.27 11.74 -3.37
C LEU A 107 -1.74 12.60 -4.53
N HIS A 108 -0.99 12.00 -5.46
CA HIS A 108 -0.37 12.67 -6.60
C HIS A 108 -1.31 12.73 -7.82
N ARG A 109 -1.53 13.91 -8.36
CA ARG A 109 -2.35 14.11 -9.56
C ARG A 109 -1.73 13.48 -10.81
N GLU A 110 -0.41 13.37 -10.83
CA GLU A 110 0.39 12.83 -11.94
C GLU A 110 0.33 11.30 -12.06
N THR A 111 -0.19 10.61 -11.02
CA THR A 111 -0.25 9.13 -11.00
C THR A 111 -1.01 8.56 -12.20
N ALA A 112 -2.09 9.19 -12.63
CA ALA A 112 -2.84 8.77 -13.81
C ALA A 112 -1.99 8.84 -15.10
N ALA A 113 -1.23 9.91 -15.28
CA ALA A 113 -0.36 10.10 -16.44
C ALA A 113 0.80 9.09 -16.44
N PHE A 114 1.38 8.81 -15.28
CA PHE A 114 2.41 7.78 -15.12
C PHE A 114 1.86 6.39 -15.45
N ILE A 115 0.74 6.00 -14.86
CA ILE A 115 0.11 4.68 -15.10
C ILE A 115 -0.22 4.52 -16.59
N ARG A 116 -0.68 5.57 -17.28
CA ARG A 116 -0.94 5.52 -18.73
C ARG A 116 0.32 5.14 -19.50
N LYS A 117 1.47 5.76 -19.20
CA LYS A 117 2.74 5.42 -19.83
C LYS A 117 3.17 3.98 -19.55
N VAL A 118 2.88 3.46 -18.35
CA VAL A 118 3.11 2.05 -17.99
C VAL A 118 2.21 1.12 -18.82
N LYS A 119 0.93 1.47 -18.97
CA LYS A 119 -0.03 0.73 -19.81
C LYS A 119 0.36 0.74 -21.28
N ASP A 120 0.87 1.86 -21.79
CA ASP A 120 1.34 2.00 -23.20
C ASP A 120 2.52 1.08 -23.49
N LEU A 121 3.29 0.65 -22.47
CA LEU A 121 4.32 -0.38 -22.58
C LEU A 121 3.77 -1.82 -22.57
N GLY A 122 2.46 -2.00 -22.38
CA GLY A 122 1.78 -3.29 -22.38
C GLY A 122 1.65 -3.97 -21.01
N TYR A 123 2.04 -3.30 -19.92
CA TYR A 123 1.97 -3.87 -18.58
C TYR A 123 0.56 -3.91 -18.01
N LYS A 124 0.29 -4.93 -17.18
CA LYS A 124 -0.82 -4.91 -16.23
C LYS A 124 -0.46 -4.04 -15.02
N VAL A 125 -1.44 -3.32 -14.50
CA VAL A 125 -1.23 -2.41 -13.36
C VAL A 125 -2.10 -2.83 -12.18
N LYS A 126 -1.45 -3.01 -11.02
CA LYS A 126 -2.09 -3.12 -9.71
C LYS A 126 -1.88 -1.82 -8.94
N LEU A 127 -2.94 -1.28 -8.37
CA LEU A 127 -2.91 -0.11 -7.51
C LEU A 127 -3.17 -0.52 -6.07
N ASP A 128 -2.28 -0.13 -5.16
CA ASP A 128 -2.51 -0.22 -3.72
C ASP A 128 -2.92 1.17 -3.23
N THR A 129 -4.01 1.27 -2.47
CA THR A 129 -4.55 2.56 -2.00
C THR A 129 -5.19 2.43 -0.62
N ASN A 130 -5.20 3.53 0.12
CA ASN A 130 -5.94 3.66 1.38
C ASN A 130 -7.42 4.05 1.17
N GLY A 131 -7.81 4.32 -0.07
CA GLY A 131 -9.19 4.62 -0.46
C GLY A 131 -9.64 6.06 -0.20
N SER A 132 -8.78 6.97 0.23
CA SER A 132 -9.13 8.35 0.56
C SER A 132 -9.40 9.26 -0.65
N PHE A 133 -9.14 8.78 -1.88
CA PHE A 133 -9.34 9.53 -3.13
C PHE A 133 -10.30 8.82 -4.09
N PRO A 134 -11.60 8.71 -3.76
CA PRO A 134 -12.57 7.94 -4.54
C PRO A 134 -12.72 8.39 -5.98
N GLU A 135 -12.68 9.68 -6.26
CA GLU A 135 -12.85 10.23 -7.61
C GLU A 135 -11.68 9.78 -8.52
N ARG A 136 -10.44 9.84 -8.01
CA ARG A 136 -9.25 9.41 -8.77
C ARG A 136 -9.21 7.89 -8.94
N LEU A 137 -9.63 7.14 -7.91
CA LEU A 137 -9.76 5.69 -8.01
C LEU A 137 -10.75 5.30 -9.12
N LYS A 138 -11.94 5.90 -9.12
CA LYS A 138 -12.97 5.66 -10.13
C LYS A 138 -12.49 6.02 -11.53
N GLU A 139 -11.83 7.18 -11.70
CA GLU A 139 -11.25 7.61 -12.97
C GLU A 139 -10.27 6.59 -13.52
N LEU A 140 -9.32 6.11 -12.71
CA LEU A 140 -8.31 5.13 -13.12
C LEU A 140 -8.93 3.78 -13.52
N VAL A 141 -9.91 3.32 -12.76
CA VAL A 141 -10.59 2.05 -13.04
C VAL A 141 -11.47 2.16 -14.28
N THR A 142 -12.32 3.19 -14.37
CA THR A 142 -13.25 3.34 -15.50
C THR A 142 -12.56 3.64 -16.82
N SER A 143 -11.37 4.23 -16.79
CA SER A 143 -10.53 4.43 -17.98
C SER A 143 -9.68 3.21 -18.36
N GLY A 144 -9.79 2.08 -17.63
CA GLY A 144 -9.04 0.85 -17.92
C GLY A 144 -7.53 0.94 -17.63
N LEU A 145 -7.10 1.94 -16.85
CA LEU A 145 -5.69 2.13 -16.50
C LEU A 145 -5.22 1.18 -15.40
N VAL A 146 -6.13 0.73 -14.53
CA VAL A 146 -5.84 -0.20 -13.44
C VAL A 146 -6.57 -1.51 -13.68
N ASP A 147 -5.83 -2.63 -13.59
CA ASP A 147 -6.36 -3.98 -13.79
C ASP A 147 -6.75 -4.65 -12.46
N ARG A 148 -6.14 -4.26 -11.34
CA ARG A 148 -6.46 -4.76 -10.00
C ARG A 148 -6.22 -3.67 -8.95
N VAL A 149 -7.06 -3.64 -7.92
CA VAL A 149 -6.93 -2.73 -6.78
C VAL A 149 -6.76 -3.54 -5.49
N ALA A 150 -5.78 -3.17 -4.68
CA ALA A 150 -5.72 -3.57 -3.27
C ALA A 150 -6.04 -2.35 -2.41
N MET A 151 -7.16 -2.38 -1.71
CA MET A 151 -7.54 -1.29 -0.82
C MET A 151 -7.37 -1.69 0.63
N ASP A 152 -6.67 -0.84 1.38
CA ASP A 152 -6.48 -1.05 2.81
C ASP A 152 -7.71 -0.56 3.59
N ILE A 153 -8.34 -1.47 4.29
CA ILE A 153 -9.35 -1.19 5.33
C ILE A 153 -8.60 -1.09 6.66
N LYS A 154 -8.41 0.14 7.14
CA LYS A 154 -7.54 0.37 8.29
C LYS A 154 -8.17 -0.05 9.61
N SER A 155 -9.51 0.06 9.73
CA SER A 155 -10.27 -0.31 10.94
C SER A 155 -11.75 -0.42 10.61
N SER A 156 -12.58 -0.68 11.65
CA SER A 156 -14.02 -0.44 11.59
C SER A 156 -14.34 1.05 11.46
N PRO A 157 -15.55 1.43 11.02
CA PRO A 157 -15.96 2.84 11.00
C PRO A 157 -15.78 3.55 12.34
N SER A 158 -16.04 2.87 13.45
CA SER A 158 -15.93 3.43 14.81
C SER A 158 -14.47 3.69 15.23
N GLY A 159 -13.52 2.84 14.79
CA GLY A 159 -12.10 2.92 15.14
C GLY A 159 -11.24 3.65 14.08
N TYR A 160 -11.84 4.09 12.98
CA TYR A 160 -11.06 4.54 11.82
C TYR A 160 -10.18 5.74 12.11
N ALA A 161 -10.73 6.79 12.75
CA ALA A 161 -10.02 8.04 13.05
C ALA A 161 -8.77 7.81 13.92
N GLU A 162 -8.88 6.96 14.94
CA GLU A 162 -7.77 6.57 15.80
C GLU A 162 -6.70 5.80 15.02
N THR A 163 -7.14 4.81 14.23
CA THR A 163 -6.24 3.92 13.48
C THR A 163 -5.46 4.65 12.38
N VAL A 164 -6.06 5.67 11.74
CA VAL A 164 -5.36 6.47 10.72
C VAL A 164 -4.58 7.66 11.31
N GLY A 165 -4.64 7.86 12.62
CA GLY A 165 -3.91 8.92 13.32
C GLY A 165 -4.41 10.34 13.01
N ILE A 166 -5.71 10.51 12.70
CA ILE A 166 -6.32 11.80 12.37
C ILE A 166 -7.60 11.95 13.20
N PRO A 167 -7.57 12.76 14.27
CA PRO A 167 -8.75 13.00 15.11
C PRO A 167 -9.93 13.52 14.27
N GLY A 168 -11.10 12.89 14.43
CA GLY A 168 -12.31 13.31 13.73
C GLY A 168 -12.31 13.04 12.23
N TYR A 169 -11.48 12.10 11.73
CA TYR A 169 -11.41 11.75 10.32
C TYR A 169 -12.79 11.39 9.76
N ASP A 170 -13.19 12.07 8.68
CA ASP A 170 -14.41 11.77 7.94
C ASP A 170 -14.18 10.57 6.99
N ILE A 171 -14.75 9.43 7.32
CA ILE A 171 -14.62 8.18 6.58
C ILE A 171 -15.43 8.16 5.26
N SER A 172 -16.23 9.19 4.95
CA SER A 172 -17.14 9.22 3.80
C SER A 172 -16.45 8.88 2.48
N ARG A 173 -15.23 9.39 2.27
CA ARG A 173 -14.43 9.14 1.06
C ARG A 173 -13.98 7.68 0.97
N VAL A 174 -13.50 7.12 2.07
CA VAL A 174 -13.10 5.70 2.15
C VAL A 174 -14.31 4.80 1.92
N LYS A 175 -15.47 5.17 2.50
CA LYS A 175 -16.74 4.47 2.25
C LYS A 175 -17.12 4.47 0.77
N GLU A 176 -16.97 5.61 0.10
CA GLU A 176 -17.26 5.73 -1.33
C GLU A 176 -16.35 4.85 -2.20
N SER A 177 -15.04 4.80 -1.89
CA SER A 177 -14.09 3.89 -2.55
C SER A 177 -14.42 2.42 -2.31
N ARG A 178 -14.75 2.06 -1.06
CA ARG A 178 -15.17 0.71 -0.69
C ARG A 178 -16.43 0.29 -1.47
N ASP A 179 -17.47 1.14 -1.49
CA ASP A 179 -18.74 0.85 -2.17
C ASP A 179 -18.53 0.67 -3.68
N PHE A 180 -17.64 1.48 -4.28
CA PHE A 180 -17.27 1.35 -5.67
C PHE A 180 -16.57 0.01 -5.97
N LEU A 181 -15.63 -0.44 -5.12
CA LEU A 181 -14.95 -1.72 -5.31
C LEU A 181 -15.90 -2.90 -5.07
N LEU A 182 -16.77 -2.83 -4.06
CA LEU A 182 -17.79 -3.85 -3.81
C LEU A 182 -18.76 -4.04 -4.99
N SER A 183 -18.96 -3.02 -5.83
CA SER A 183 -19.75 -3.15 -7.06
C SER A 183 -19.12 -4.08 -8.11
N GLY A 184 -17.83 -4.43 -7.93
CA GLY A 184 -17.12 -5.32 -8.85
C GLY A 184 -16.64 -4.64 -10.14
N ALA A 185 -16.45 -3.33 -10.11
CA ALA A 185 -16.00 -2.54 -11.27
C ALA A 185 -14.60 -2.93 -11.78
N VAL A 186 -13.78 -3.57 -10.94
CA VAL A 186 -12.44 -4.06 -11.24
C VAL A 186 -12.15 -5.28 -10.36
N GLU A 187 -11.13 -6.07 -10.68
CA GLU A 187 -10.59 -7.06 -9.73
C GLU A 187 -10.03 -6.33 -8.50
N TYR A 188 -10.38 -6.79 -7.30
CA TYR A 188 -9.94 -6.14 -6.09
C TYR A 188 -9.75 -7.10 -4.93
N GLU A 189 -8.93 -6.67 -3.97
CA GLU A 189 -8.80 -7.24 -2.63
C GLU A 189 -8.91 -6.14 -1.59
N PHE A 190 -9.50 -6.47 -0.43
CA PHE A 190 -9.34 -5.66 0.78
C PHE A 190 -8.26 -6.26 1.67
N ARG A 191 -7.56 -5.41 2.43
CA ARG A 191 -6.51 -5.81 3.36
C ARG A 191 -6.65 -5.05 4.67
N THR A 192 -6.39 -5.71 5.78
CA THR A 192 -6.26 -5.05 7.09
C THR A 192 -4.98 -5.54 7.76
N THR A 193 -4.06 -4.62 8.07
CA THR A 193 -2.95 -4.92 8.96
C THR A 193 -3.46 -4.95 10.39
N VAL A 194 -3.38 -6.11 11.04
CA VAL A 194 -3.95 -6.35 12.37
C VAL A 194 -2.90 -6.05 13.44
N VAL A 195 -3.21 -5.06 14.32
CA VAL A 195 -2.26 -4.51 15.29
C VAL A 195 -2.88 -4.51 16.68
N LYS A 196 -2.24 -5.16 17.66
CA LYS A 196 -2.62 -5.04 19.07
C LYS A 196 -2.39 -3.62 19.57
N GLY A 197 -3.29 -3.12 20.37
CA GLY A 197 -3.31 -1.72 20.81
C GLY A 197 -4.27 -0.85 20.01
N LEU A 198 -4.57 -1.20 18.75
CA LEU A 198 -5.56 -0.52 17.90
C LEU A 198 -6.76 -1.40 17.57
N HIS A 199 -6.52 -2.69 17.36
CA HIS A 199 -7.57 -3.61 16.95
C HIS A 199 -7.94 -4.57 18.07
N THR A 200 -9.23 -4.62 18.42
CA THR A 200 -9.86 -5.68 19.22
C THR A 200 -10.61 -6.63 18.27
N GLU A 201 -10.99 -7.81 18.75
CA GLU A 201 -11.85 -8.71 17.98
C GLU A 201 -13.13 -8.01 17.51
N GLY A 202 -13.78 -7.24 18.41
CA GLY A 202 -15.01 -6.51 18.08
C GLY A 202 -14.82 -5.50 16.94
N ILE A 203 -13.72 -4.73 16.95
CA ILE A 203 -13.36 -3.80 15.87
C ILE A 203 -13.15 -4.55 14.56
N LEU A 204 -12.48 -5.70 14.57
CA LEU A 204 -12.23 -6.48 13.36
C LEU A 204 -13.48 -7.13 12.80
N LEU A 205 -14.39 -7.60 13.66
CA LEU A 205 -15.71 -8.10 13.24
C LEU A 205 -16.57 -6.98 12.64
N GLU A 206 -16.59 -5.79 13.25
CA GLU A 206 -17.28 -4.61 12.69
C GLU A 206 -16.68 -4.20 11.35
N ALA A 207 -15.36 -4.24 11.19
CA ALA A 207 -14.69 -3.99 9.90
C ALA A 207 -15.08 -5.02 8.84
N ALA A 208 -15.15 -6.30 9.19
CA ALA A 208 -15.63 -7.36 8.30
C ALA A 208 -17.08 -7.16 7.88
N GLU A 209 -17.97 -6.80 8.83
CA GLU A 209 -19.35 -6.45 8.52
C GLU A 209 -19.44 -5.27 7.56
N TRP A 210 -18.58 -4.26 7.76
CA TRP A 210 -18.54 -3.06 6.92
C TRP A 210 -18.16 -3.36 5.47
N ILE A 211 -17.35 -4.41 5.22
CA ILE A 211 -16.98 -4.86 3.86
C ILE A 211 -17.66 -6.18 3.48
N ARG A 212 -18.80 -6.51 4.11
CA ARG A 212 -19.56 -7.73 3.78
C ARG A 212 -19.84 -7.83 2.29
N GLY A 213 -19.60 -9.01 1.72
CA GLY A 213 -19.68 -9.24 0.28
C GLY A 213 -18.36 -9.05 -0.46
N ALA A 214 -17.27 -8.74 0.24
CA ALA A 214 -15.95 -8.72 -0.34
C ALA A 214 -15.58 -10.08 -0.96
N LYS A 215 -15.02 -10.05 -2.19
CA LYS A 215 -14.58 -11.26 -2.88
C LYS A 215 -13.28 -11.81 -2.33
N GLU A 216 -12.38 -10.93 -1.91
CA GLU A 216 -11.09 -11.26 -1.32
C GLU A 216 -10.83 -10.32 -0.15
N TYR A 217 -10.48 -10.89 1.00
CA TYR A 217 -10.09 -10.13 2.19
C TYR A 217 -8.88 -10.77 2.85
N TYR A 218 -7.87 -9.97 3.16
CA TYR A 218 -6.63 -10.43 3.78
C TYR A 218 -6.38 -9.75 5.12
N LEU A 219 -6.22 -10.55 6.17
CA LEU A 219 -5.67 -10.08 7.44
C LEU A 219 -4.16 -10.21 7.39
N GLN A 220 -3.48 -9.09 7.45
CA GLN A 220 -2.02 -9.03 7.42
C GLN A 220 -1.49 -8.89 8.86
N GLN A 221 -0.55 -9.76 9.23
CA GLN A 221 0.09 -9.64 10.53
C GLN A 221 0.99 -8.40 10.56
N PHE A 222 0.84 -7.59 11.62
CA PHE A 222 1.75 -6.47 11.87
C PHE A 222 3.17 -6.98 12.12
N LYS A 223 4.15 -6.34 11.52
CA LYS A 223 5.58 -6.57 11.75
C LYS A 223 6.25 -5.24 12.02
N ASP A 224 7.02 -5.19 13.11
CA ASP A 224 7.89 -4.04 13.36
C ASP A 224 9.08 -4.09 12.39
N SER A 225 9.11 -3.14 11.47
CA SER A 225 10.19 -2.99 10.49
C SER A 225 11.33 -2.09 10.98
N GLY A 226 11.18 -1.48 12.16
CA GLY A 226 12.10 -0.45 12.67
C GLY A 226 11.89 0.93 12.05
N ASP A 227 11.01 1.07 11.05
CA ASP A 227 10.60 2.35 10.45
C ASP A 227 9.10 2.59 10.67
N ILE A 228 8.69 2.62 11.95
CA ILE A 228 7.31 2.83 12.39
C ILE A 228 7.14 4.30 12.83
N ILE A 229 5.95 4.88 12.59
CA ILE A 229 5.65 6.27 13.02
C ILE A 229 5.63 6.37 14.54
N ASP A 230 4.86 5.52 15.21
CA ASP A 230 4.79 5.43 16.67
C ASP A 230 4.48 3.98 17.06
N ILE A 231 5.44 3.34 17.72
CA ILE A 231 5.34 1.95 18.16
C ILE A 231 4.75 1.81 19.57
N GLN A 232 4.53 2.93 20.28
CA GLN A 232 4.09 2.87 21.69
C GLN A 232 2.75 2.14 21.83
N GLY A 233 2.72 1.12 22.70
CA GLY A 233 1.52 0.32 22.96
C GLY A 233 1.11 -0.62 21.82
N LEU A 234 1.86 -0.68 20.72
CA LEU A 234 1.56 -1.51 19.58
C LEU A 234 2.37 -2.80 19.58
N SER A 235 1.74 -3.90 19.19
CA SER A 235 2.43 -5.19 19.01
C SER A 235 1.70 -6.08 18.02
N ALA A 236 2.38 -7.15 17.57
CA ALA A 236 1.76 -8.17 16.73
C ALA A 236 0.84 -9.09 17.55
N PHE A 237 -0.22 -9.57 16.90
CA PHE A 237 -0.96 -10.73 17.40
C PHE A 237 -0.11 -11.99 17.20
N SER A 238 -0.26 -12.99 18.06
CA SER A 238 0.32 -14.29 17.82
C SER A 238 -0.36 -15.00 16.64
N GLU A 239 0.30 -15.97 16.04
CA GLU A 239 -0.30 -16.77 14.96
C GLU A 239 -1.61 -17.43 15.38
N ALA A 240 -1.69 -17.96 16.61
CA ALA A 240 -2.90 -18.58 17.13
C ALA A 240 -4.06 -17.57 17.22
N GLU A 241 -3.79 -16.35 17.70
CA GLU A 241 -4.80 -15.29 17.76
C GLU A 241 -5.24 -14.86 16.36
N MET A 242 -4.30 -14.73 15.39
CA MET A 242 -4.63 -14.39 14.01
C MET A 242 -5.52 -15.45 13.36
N ARG A 243 -5.24 -16.75 13.61
CA ARG A 243 -6.08 -17.85 13.12
C ARG A 243 -7.47 -17.82 13.73
N SER A 244 -7.58 -17.61 15.05
CA SER A 244 -8.86 -17.48 15.74
C SER A 244 -9.70 -16.30 15.20
N LEU A 245 -9.07 -15.15 14.97
CA LEU A 245 -9.72 -13.97 14.35
C LEU A 245 -10.21 -14.28 12.93
N ALA A 246 -9.39 -14.93 12.12
CA ALA A 246 -9.77 -15.32 10.77
C ALA A 246 -10.96 -16.30 10.77
N ASP A 247 -11.00 -17.27 11.68
CA ASP A 247 -12.11 -18.21 11.79
C ASP A 247 -13.43 -17.49 12.14
N ARG A 248 -13.39 -16.51 13.03
CA ARG A 248 -14.55 -15.68 13.37
C ARG A 248 -15.00 -14.80 12.17
N ILE A 249 -14.06 -14.22 11.47
CA ILE A 249 -14.35 -13.36 10.30
C ILE A 249 -14.88 -14.19 9.12
N ARG A 250 -14.52 -15.48 8.97
CA ARG A 250 -15.07 -16.36 7.94
C ARG A 250 -16.58 -16.56 8.02
N GLU A 251 -17.18 -16.39 9.19
CA GLU A 251 -18.63 -16.39 9.34
C GLU A 251 -19.30 -15.21 8.59
N ILE A 252 -18.54 -14.13 8.34
CA ILE A 252 -19.01 -12.90 7.67
C ILE A 252 -18.50 -12.86 6.22
N ILE A 253 -17.19 -13.16 6.02
CA ILE A 253 -16.51 -13.16 4.72
C ILE A 253 -15.79 -14.51 4.57
N PRO A 254 -16.42 -15.51 3.94
CA PRO A 254 -15.86 -16.86 3.81
C PRO A 254 -14.48 -16.93 3.12
N THR A 255 -14.15 -15.93 2.32
CA THR A 255 -12.91 -15.84 1.54
C THR A 255 -11.76 -15.16 2.29
N VAL A 256 -11.89 -14.90 3.61
CA VAL A 256 -10.80 -14.26 4.36
C VAL A 256 -9.61 -15.21 4.49
N GLU A 257 -8.42 -14.66 4.24
CA GLU A 257 -7.14 -15.35 4.35
C GLU A 257 -6.14 -14.57 5.22
N LEU A 258 -5.11 -15.27 5.69
CA LEU A 258 -4.02 -14.69 6.47
C LEU A 258 -2.80 -14.45 5.60
N ARG A 259 -2.10 -13.32 5.83
CA ARG A 259 -0.80 -13.03 5.23
C ARG A 259 0.23 -12.70 6.32
N GLY A 260 1.41 -13.28 6.20
CA GLY A 260 2.56 -12.96 7.06
C GLY A 260 2.59 -13.70 8.40
N VAL A 261 1.74 -14.72 8.59
CA VAL A 261 1.71 -15.64 9.74
C VAL A 261 2.36 -16.95 9.37
#